data_7d1c1a450141ae3731d2375876774216
#
_entry.id   7d1c1a450141ae3731d2375876774216
#
_cell.length_a   1.000
_cell.length_b   1.000
_cell.length_c   1.000
_cell.angle_alpha   90.00
_cell.angle_beta   90.00
_cell.angle_gamma   90.00
#
_symmetry.space_group_name_H-M   'P 1'
#
loop_
_entity.id
_entity.type
_entity.pdbx_description
1 polymer ?
#
loop_
_entity_poly.entity_id
_entity_poly.type
_entity_poly.pdbx_seq_one_letter_code
_entity_poly.pdbx_strand_id
1 'polypeptide(L)'
;MPHHHKATRGTSTDHVGPEAVLCYSGETGVEVRTRIRQMHRTNWDLVCVVEHDGRLVGTLTAPELLALPDGANLGASAMRRNGPRVQPGTDQEVMASIALHHGVAAVPVVDATGRLVGVVGPAKLMSILRREHIEDLHRLAGITREAEHAREAIEEPPMRRARHRLPWLIVGLGGSMLATFVVARFESALAAKPALAFFVPGLVYLADAIGTQSEAIAVRGLSLSHVGMARLFGGELRTGLLIGMVLALLAFPMVWLAFGELRLAAAVTIALAGASALASVLGLLLPWVLARFGSDPAYGSGPLATIVQDVLSLLIYFAAVSVIVL
;
A
#
# COMPACT_ATOMS: atom_id res chain seq x y z
N MET A 1 24.41 22.18 -5.44
CA MET A 1 23.63 21.46 -4.43
C MET A 1 22.17 21.49 -4.89
N PRO A 2 21.59 20.39 -5.36
CA PRO A 2 20.18 20.33 -5.71
C PRO A 2 19.38 19.97 -4.45
N HIS A 3 18.49 20.88 -4.07
CA HIS A 3 17.47 20.61 -3.05
C HIS A 3 16.57 19.50 -3.55
N HIS A 4 16.68 18.32 -2.95
CA HIS A 4 15.67 17.29 -3.05
C HIS A 4 14.35 17.86 -2.52
N HIS A 5 13.40 18.15 -3.41
CA HIS A 5 12.00 18.24 -3.05
C HIS A 5 11.59 16.86 -2.50
N LYS A 6 11.65 16.70 -1.17
CA LYS A 6 10.83 15.70 -0.49
C LYS A 6 9.39 16.06 -0.86
N ALA A 7 8.71 15.18 -1.60
CA ALA A 7 7.26 15.23 -1.70
C ALA A 7 6.74 15.36 -0.27
N THR A 8 6.09 16.48 0.03
CA THR A 8 5.56 16.77 1.36
C THR A 8 4.39 15.82 1.59
N ARG A 9 4.66 14.68 2.24
CA ARG A 9 3.60 13.86 2.82
C ARG A 9 2.83 14.77 3.76
N GLY A 10 1.50 14.81 3.64
CA GLY A 10 0.68 15.60 4.55
C GLY A 10 0.95 15.19 6.00
N THR A 11 1.16 16.14 6.87
CA THR A 11 1.55 15.90 8.26
C THR A 11 0.40 16.14 9.21
N SER A 12 0.50 15.62 10.44
CA SER A 12 -0.51 15.81 11.49
C SER A 12 -0.82 17.28 11.79
N THR A 13 0.11 18.21 11.55
CA THR A 13 -0.07 19.65 11.71
C THR A 13 -1.09 20.25 10.77
N ASP A 14 -1.25 19.67 9.58
CA ASP A 14 -2.19 20.17 8.55
C ASP A 14 -3.65 19.82 8.91
N HIS A 15 -3.84 19.02 9.96
CA HIS A 15 -5.12 18.38 10.28
C HIS A 15 -5.61 18.61 11.72
N VAL A 16 -4.91 19.42 12.51
CA VAL A 16 -5.29 19.69 13.89
C VAL A 16 -6.50 20.63 13.92
N GLY A 17 -7.66 20.10 14.29
CA GLY A 17 -8.90 20.85 14.47
C GLY A 17 -9.32 21.00 15.94
N PRO A 18 -10.18 21.95 16.26
CA PRO A 18 -10.68 22.18 17.63
C PRO A 18 -11.77 21.16 18.05
N GLU A 19 -11.70 19.93 17.59
CA GLU A 19 -12.75 18.90 17.74
C GLU A 19 -12.71 18.18 19.11
N ALA A 20 -11.88 18.64 20.06
CA ALA A 20 -11.78 18.06 21.39
C ALA A 20 -12.43 18.95 22.47
N VAL A 21 -13.01 18.29 23.44
CA VAL A 21 -13.36 18.93 24.71
C VAL A 21 -12.17 18.81 25.67
N LEU A 22 -11.60 19.93 26.06
CA LEU A 22 -10.52 20.00 27.03
C LEU A 22 -11.09 19.98 28.46
N CYS A 23 -10.52 19.11 29.29
CA CYS A 23 -10.85 18.97 30.67
C CYS A 23 -9.58 18.90 31.51
N TYR A 24 -9.64 19.35 32.74
CA TYR A 24 -8.53 19.25 33.68
C TYR A 24 -8.67 18.01 34.56
N SER A 25 -7.55 17.44 34.97
CA SER A 25 -7.50 16.23 35.79
C SER A 25 -8.27 16.34 37.10
N GLY A 26 -8.41 17.56 37.66
CA GLY A 26 -9.17 17.84 38.91
C GLY A 26 -10.68 17.95 38.70
N GLU A 27 -11.19 18.08 37.50
CA GLU A 27 -12.63 18.25 37.23
C GLU A 27 -13.41 16.95 37.45
N THR A 28 -14.68 17.06 37.77
CA THR A 28 -15.60 15.93 37.91
C THR A 28 -16.41 15.69 36.65
N GLY A 29 -16.91 14.47 36.49
CA GLY A 29 -17.72 14.10 35.33
C GLY A 29 -18.97 14.97 35.16
N VAL A 30 -19.60 15.41 36.26
CA VAL A 30 -20.78 16.30 36.24
C VAL A 30 -20.45 17.70 35.75
N GLU A 31 -19.32 18.26 36.17
CA GLU A 31 -18.87 19.61 35.77
C GLU A 31 -18.62 19.64 34.24
N VAL A 32 -17.93 18.61 33.73
CA VAL A 32 -17.63 18.51 32.29
C VAL A 32 -18.91 18.30 31.48
N ARG A 33 -19.81 17.42 31.89
CA ARG A 33 -21.10 17.22 31.21
C ARG A 33 -21.94 18.50 31.20
N THR A 34 -21.97 19.25 32.29
CA THR A 34 -22.69 20.52 32.39
C THR A 34 -22.08 21.57 31.45
N ARG A 35 -20.76 21.67 31.41
CA ARG A 35 -20.04 22.58 30.51
C ARG A 35 -20.29 22.26 29.07
N ILE A 36 -20.27 20.98 28.67
CA ILE A 36 -20.55 20.54 27.28
C ILE A 36 -21.98 20.94 26.89
N ARG A 37 -22.96 20.73 27.76
CA ARG A 37 -24.34 21.15 27.51
C ARG A 37 -24.47 22.65 27.27
N GLN A 38 -23.74 23.46 28.06
CA GLN A 38 -23.76 24.93 27.93
C GLN A 38 -23.03 25.42 26.66
N MET A 39 -22.02 24.70 26.18
CA MET A 39 -21.28 25.08 24.97
C MET A 39 -22.08 24.94 23.69
N HIS A 40 -23.24 24.27 23.69
CA HIS A 40 -24.04 23.94 22.48
C HIS A 40 -23.22 23.33 21.35
N ARG A 41 -22.07 22.74 21.66
CA ARG A 41 -21.20 22.06 20.67
C ARG A 41 -21.78 20.70 20.39
N THR A 42 -22.09 20.46 19.11
CA THR A 42 -22.58 19.16 18.61
C THR A 42 -21.46 18.29 18.01
N ASN A 43 -20.33 18.91 17.66
CA ASN A 43 -19.21 18.23 16.99
C ASN A 43 -18.01 18.15 17.94
N TRP A 44 -17.99 17.13 18.77
CA TRP A 44 -16.83 16.75 19.56
C TRP A 44 -16.74 15.22 19.60
N ASP A 45 -15.55 14.72 19.39
CA ASP A 45 -15.32 13.28 19.20
C ASP A 45 -14.54 12.68 20.37
N LEU A 46 -13.78 13.52 21.09
CA LEU A 46 -12.91 13.08 22.15
C LEU A 46 -12.86 14.10 23.28
N VAL A 47 -12.86 13.62 24.50
CA VAL A 47 -12.53 14.40 25.70
C VAL A 47 -11.05 14.18 26.01
N CYS A 48 -10.27 15.23 26.03
CA CYS A 48 -8.87 15.21 26.38
C CYS A 48 -8.68 15.75 27.79
N VAL A 49 -8.19 14.91 28.68
CA VAL A 49 -7.89 15.30 30.06
C VAL A 49 -6.44 15.74 30.13
N VAL A 50 -6.24 16.99 30.56
CA VAL A 50 -4.91 17.60 30.65
C VAL A 50 -4.60 18.07 32.05
N GLU A 51 -3.32 18.19 32.37
CA GLU A 51 -2.87 18.91 33.57
C GLU A 51 -2.91 20.44 33.33
N HIS A 52 -2.75 21.22 34.41
CA HIS A 52 -2.72 22.70 34.32
C HIS A 52 -1.62 23.23 33.39
N ASP A 53 -0.55 22.48 33.20
CA ASP A 53 0.54 22.82 32.27
C ASP A 53 0.25 22.43 30.81
N GLY A 54 -0.93 21.83 30.51
CA GLY A 54 -1.38 21.42 29.21
C GLY A 54 -0.94 20.01 28.77
N ARG A 55 -0.26 19.26 29.62
CA ARG A 55 0.13 17.88 29.31
C ARG A 55 -1.08 16.95 29.27
N LEU A 56 -1.14 16.12 28.25
CA LEU A 56 -2.18 15.12 28.07
C LEU A 56 -2.01 13.98 29.10
N VAL A 57 -2.97 13.82 29.99
CA VAL A 57 -3.04 12.75 31.00
C VAL A 57 -3.72 11.52 30.44
N GLY A 58 -4.79 11.72 29.66
CA GLY A 58 -5.55 10.64 29.06
C GLY A 58 -6.73 11.16 28.24
N THR A 59 -7.49 10.22 27.69
CA THR A 59 -8.64 10.52 26.85
C THR A 59 -9.86 9.71 27.27
N LEU A 60 -11.05 10.25 26.99
CA LEU A 60 -12.34 9.62 27.19
C LEU A 60 -13.18 9.82 25.93
N THR A 61 -13.92 8.80 25.55
CA THR A 61 -14.98 8.92 24.55
C THR A 61 -16.25 9.51 25.18
N ALA A 62 -17.19 9.96 24.34
CA ALA A 62 -18.49 10.46 24.83
C ALA A 62 -19.25 9.42 25.68
N PRO A 63 -19.37 8.14 25.29
CA PRO A 63 -19.99 7.11 26.12
C PRO A 63 -19.27 6.91 27.46
N GLU A 64 -17.93 6.91 27.48
CA GLU A 64 -17.15 6.76 28.71
C GLU A 64 -17.40 7.93 29.67
N LEU A 65 -17.44 9.17 29.17
CA LEU A 65 -17.79 10.34 29.99
C LEU A 65 -19.20 10.27 30.54
N LEU A 66 -20.17 9.81 29.75
CA LEU A 66 -21.57 9.69 30.19
C LEU A 66 -21.76 8.59 31.21
N ALA A 67 -20.97 7.53 31.18
CA ALA A 67 -21.00 6.43 32.15
C ALA A 67 -20.31 6.74 33.46
N LEU A 68 -19.55 7.84 33.56
CA LEU A 68 -18.87 8.20 34.79
C LEU A 68 -19.88 8.64 35.89
N PRO A 69 -19.71 8.18 37.13
CA PRO A 69 -20.46 8.70 38.28
C PRO A 69 -20.27 10.24 38.45
N ASP A 70 -21.28 10.92 38.95
CA ASP A 70 -21.28 12.38 39.02
C ASP A 70 -20.10 12.96 39.82
N GLY A 71 -19.71 12.32 40.91
CA GLY A 71 -18.58 12.74 41.76
C GLY A 71 -17.23 12.17 41.35
N ALA A 72 -17.16 11.40 40.24
CA ALA A 72 -15.90 10.80 39.80
C ALA A 72 -14.95 11.88 39.28
N ASN A 73 -13.74 11.93 39.85
CA ASN A 73 -12.65 12.78 39.38
C ASN A 73 -12.06 12.22 38.09
N LEU A 74 -11.91 13.05 37.05
CA LEU A 74 -11.41 12.64 35.77
C LEU A 74 -9.99 12.08 35.82
N GLY A 75 -9.11 12.67 36.62
CA GLY A 75 -7.73 12.23 36.78
C GLY A 75 -7.58 10.88 37.49
N ALA A 76 -8.56 10.48 38.32
CA ALA A 76 -8.60 9.19 39.00
C ALA A 76 -9.44 8.13 38.26
N SER A 77 -10.30 8.55 37.32
CA SER A 77 -11.23 7.71 36.62
C SER A 77 -10.54 6.81 35.57
N ALA A 78 -11.27 5.82 35.06
CA ALA A 78 -10.81 4.86 34.07
C ALA A 78 -10.64 5.49 32.68
N MET A 79 -9.79 6.49 32.56
CA MET A 79 -9.42 7.05 31.26
C MET A 79 -8.29 6.27 30.62
N ARG A 80 -8.21 6.34 29.31
CA ARG A 80 -7.14 5.73 28.53
C ARG A 80 -5.84 6.51 28.68
N ARG A 81 -5.08 6.27 29.77
CA ARG A 81 -3.82 6.97 30.06
C ARG A 81 -2.74 6.69 29.02
N ASN A 82 -2.68 5.45 28.51
CA ASN A 82 -1.75 5.01 27.50
C ASN A 82 -2.42 4.87 26.11
N GLY A 83 -3.45 5.66 25.85
CA GLY A 83 -4.11 5.70 24.56
C GLY A 83 -3.16 6.18 23.44
N PRO A 84 -3.50 5.89 22.18
CA PRO A 84 -2.71 6.31 21.05
C PRO A 84 -2.62 7.84 21.00
N ARG A 85 -1.43 8.32 20.67
CA ARG A 85 -1.13 9.75 20.47
C ARG A 85 -0.09 9.88 19.37
N VAL A 86 -0.11 10.98 18.65
CA VAL A 86 0.85 11.29 17.58
C VAL A 86 1.51 12.64 17.84
N GLN A 87 2.65 12.87 17.23
CA GLN A 87 3.35 14.15 17.28
C GLN A 87 3.00 15.01 16.06
N PRO A 88 3.13 16.36 16.17
CA PRO A 88 3.11 17.22 14.99
C PRO A 88 4.15 16.77 13.98
N GLY A 89 3.77 16.68 12.70
CA GLY A 89 4.65 16.17 11.66
C GLY A 89 4.59 14.64 11.43
N THR A 90 3.83 13.88 12.24
CA THR A 90 3.57 12.46 11.95
C THR A 90 2.88 12.32 10.59
N ASP A 91 3.36 11.36 9.80
CA ASP A 91 2.76 10.99 8.51
C ASP A 91 1.29 10.59 8.71
N GLN A 92 0.41 11.03 7.79
CA GLN A 92 -1.03 10.81 7.94
C GLN A 92 -1.42 9.33 7.76
N GLU A 93 -0.72 8.56 6.95
CA GLU A 93 -0.95 7.12 6.83
C GLU A 93 -0.64 6.42 8.15
N VAL A 94 0.49 6.76 8.78
CA VAL A 94 0.87 6.25 10.11
C VAL A 94 -0.18 6.62 11.16
N MET A 95 -0.66 7.86 11.13
CA MET A 95 -1.69 8.33 12.05
C MET A 95 -3.01 7.58 11.88
N ALA A 96 -3.45 7.38 10.64
CA ALA A 96 -4.67 6.62 10.33
C ALA A 96 -4.51 5.14 10.72
N SER A 97 -3.34 4.56 10.49
CA SER A 97 -3.00 3.19 10.90
C SER A 97 -3.04 3.03 12.42
N ILE A 98 -2.50 4.00 13.17
CA ILE A 98 -2.58 4.02 14.64
C ILE A 98 -4.04 4.05 15.10
N ALA A 99 -4.88 4.90 14.50
CA ALA A 99 -6.30 4.97 14.84
C ALA A 99 -7.02 3.63 14.61
N LEU A 100 -6.78 3.00 13.47
CA LEU A 100 -7.34 1.68 13.12
C LEU A 100 -6.87 0.58 14.07
N HIS A 101 -5.55 0.51 14.33
CA HIS A 101 -4.96 -0.54 15.18
C HIS A 101 -5.50 -0.48 16.61
N HIS A 102 -5.69 0.73 17.13
CA HIS A 102 -6.21 0.93 18.49
C HIS A 102 -7.74 1.01 18.57
N GLY A 103 -8.45 0.94 17.43
CA GLY A 103 -9.90 1.01 17.36
C GLY A 103 -10.46 2.33 17.92
N VAL A 104 -9.76 3.45 17.68
CA VAL A 104 -10.17 4.78 18.16
C VAL A 104 -10.67 5.65 17.01
N ALA A 105 -11.74 6.39 17.26
CA ALA A 105 -12.33 7.28 16.26
C ALA A 105 -11.59 8.63 16.13
N ALA A 106 -10.80 9.01 17.14
CA ALA A 106 -10.04 10.25 17.13
C ALA A 106 -8.68 10.05 17.79
N VAL A 107 -7.67 10.79 17.34
CA VAL A 107 -6.29 10.69 17.84
C VAL A 107 -5.80 12.05 18.32
N PRO A 108 -5.36 12.18 19.58
CA PRO A 108 -4.74 13.41 20.08
C PRO A 108 -3.34 13.61 19.48
N VAL A 109 -3.04 14.86 19.18
CA VAL A 109 -1.73 15.32 18.74
C VAL A 109 -1.04 16.01 19.91
N VAL A 110 0.13 15.53 20.31
CA VAL A 110 0.91 16.06 21.42
C VAL A 110 2.29 16.51 20.96
N ASP A 111 2.80 17.59 21.53
CA ASP A 111 4.16 18.04 21.24
C ASP A 111 5.23 17.16 21.93
N ALA A 112 6.50 17.49 21.72
CA ALA A 112 7.63 16.76 22.30
C ALA A 112 7.65 16.80 23.86
N THR A 113 6.93 17.74 24.47
CA THR A 113 6.79 17.86 25.92
C THR A 113 5.56 17.13 26.47
N GLY A 114 4.76 16.52 25.60
CA GLY A 114 3.52 15.82 25.93
C GLY A 114 2.30 16.74 26.09
N ARG A 115 2.41 18.00 25.68
CA ARG A 115 1.28 18.95 25.72
C ARG A 115 0.36 18.72 24.52
N LEU A 116 -0.93 18.81 24.76
CA LEU A 116 -1.94 18.67 23.74
C LEU A 116 -1.89 19.86 22.77
N VAL A 117 -1.66 19.58 21.49
CA VAL A 117 -1.68 20.56 20.39
C VAL A 117 -3.05 20.57 19.70
N GLY A 118 -3.70 19.42 19.61
CA GLY A 118 -5.02 19.28 19.00
C GLY A 118 -5.50 17.84 18.91
N VAL A 119 -6.57 17.62 18.18
CA VAL A 119 -7.16 16.28 17.94
C VAL A 119 -7.51 16.14 16.47
N VAL A 120 -7.20 14.99 15.92
CA VAL A 120 -7.65 14.59 14.59
C VAL A 120 -8.89 13.73 14.75
N GLY A 121 -10.04 14.27 14.37
CA GLY A 121 -11.34 13.61 14.51
C GLY A 121 -11.66 12.63 13.40
N PRO A 122 -12.78 11.87 13.52
CA PRO A 122 -13.14 10.78 12.63
C PRO A 122 -13.35 11.22 11.18
N ALA A 123 -14.00 12.35 10.95
CA ALA A 123 -14.22 12.86 9.59
C ALA A 123 -12.89 13.10 8.86
N LYS A 124 -11.89 13.62 9.58
CA LYS A 124 -10.56 13.87 9.02
C LYS A 124 -9.79 12.57 8.81
N LEU A 125 -9.83 11.63 9.77
CA LEU A 125 -9.22 10.30 9.61
C LEU A 125 -9.80 9.56 8.39
N MET A 126 -11.12 9.61 8.20
CA MET A 126 -11.77 9.04 7.01
C MET A 126 -11.32 9.71 5.72
N SER A 127 -11.16 11.05 5.71
CA SER A 127 -10.67 11.78 4.54
C SER A 127 -9.23 11.41 4.20
N ILE A 128 -8.38 11.21 5.20
CA ILE A 128 -7.00 10.75 5.05
C ILE A 128 -6.98 9.35 4.44
N LEU A 129 -7.69 8.39 5.03
CA LEU A 129 -7.74 7.02 4.53
C LEU A 129 -8.20 6.95 3.07
N ARG A 130 -9.21 7.74 2.71
CA ARG A 130 -9.69 7.83 1.33
C ARG A 130 -8.63 8.39 0.39
N ARG A 131 -7.94 9.43 0.81
CA ARG A 131 -6.89 10.09 0.00
C ARG A 131 -5.71 9.15 -0.22
N GLU A 132 -5.19 8.55 0.84
CA GLU A 132 -4.11 7.55 0.77
C GLU A 132 -4.47 6.39 -0.16
N HIS A 133 -5.69 5.87 -0.05
CA HIS A 133 -6.13 4.78 -0.93
C HIS A 133 -6.13 5.17 -2.41
N ILE A 134 -6.58 6.38 -2.75
CA ILE A 134 -6.58 6.88 -4.13
C ILE A 134 -5.14 7.11 -4.60
N GLU A 135 -4.30 7.66 -3.73
CA GLU A 135 -2.89 7.92 -4.02
C GLU A 135 -2.11 6.63 -4.29
N ASP A 136 -2.32 5.59 -3.47
CA ASP A 136 -1.74 4.27 -3.69
C ASP A 136 -2.12 3.69 -5.06
N LEU A 137 -3.41 3.77 -5.44
CA LEU A 137 -3.87 3.30 -6.75
C LEU A 137 -3.19 4.04 -7.90
N HIS A 138 -3.02 5.37 -7.79
CA HIS A 138 -2.32 6.14 -8.81
C HIS A 138 -0.84 5.77 -8.89
N ARG A 139 -0.18 5.63 -7.74
CA ARG A 139 1.24 5.28 -7.66
C ARG A 139 1.53 3.89 -8.19
N LEU A 140 0.70 2.89 -7.83
CA LEU A 140 0.77 1.53 -8.38
C LEU A 140 0.64 1.54 -9.91
N ALA A 141 -0.25 2.37 -10.45
CA ALA A 141 -0.41 2.53 -11.89
C ALA A 141 0.67 3.40 -12.54
N GLY A 142 1.69 3.86 -11.80
CA GLY A 142 2.74 4.73 -12.33
C GLY A 142 2.29 6.14 -12.67
N ILE A 143 1.20 6.63 -12.05
CA ILE A 143 0.69 7.99 -12.25
C ILE A 143 1.30 8.91 -11.20
N THR A 144 2.13 9.87 -11.62
CA THR A 144 2.88 10.79 -10.74
C THR A 144 2.04 11.98 -10.27
N ARG A 145 0.83 11.75 -9.83
CA ARG A 145 -0.06 12.81 -9.39
C ARG A 145 -0.42 12.68 -7.91
N GLU A 146 -0.27 13.77 -7.17
CA GLU A 146 -0.91 13.99 -5.87
C GLU A 146 -2.35 14.47 -6.15
N ALA A 147 -3.33 13.60 -6.06
CA ALA A 147 -4.73 13.96 -6.32
C ALA A 147 -5.46 14.17 -5.01
N GLU A 148 -5.84 15.41 -4.72
CA GLU A 148 -6.78 15.67 -3.61
C GLU A 148 -8.15 15.03 -3.87
N HIS A 149 -8.56 14.91 -5.14
CA HIS A 149 -9.85 14.33 -5.54
C HIS A 149 -9.72 13.47 -6.81
N ALA A 150 -10.19 12.22 -6.77
CA ALA A 150 -10.19 11.32 -7.93
C ALA A 150 -10.99 11.90 -9.13
N ARG A 151 -12.00 12.71 -8.87
CA ARG A 151 -12.81 13.38 -9.90
C ARG A 151 -11.97 14.33 -10.74
N GLU A 152 -11.09 15.12 -10.13
CA GLU A 152 -10.21 16.06 -10.83
C GLU A 152 -9.27 15.34 -11.80
N ALA A 153 -8.85 14.09 -11.46
CA ALA A 153 -7.97 13.30 -12.32
C ALA A 153 -8.64 12.94 -13.67
N ILE A 154 -9.97 12.80 -13.69
CA ILE A 154 -10.74 12.49 -14.89
C ILE A 154 -11.06 13.78 -15.68
N GLU A 155 -11.30 14.89 -14.98
CA GLU A 155 -11.72 16.16 -15.58
C GLU A 155 -10.55 17.00 -16.11
N GLU A 156 -9.29 16.66 -15.80
CA GLU A 156 -8.11 17.36 -16.30
C GLU A 156 -7.96 17.33 -17.83
N PRO A 157 -7.41 18.41 -18.42
CA PRO A 157 -7.07 18.44 -19.84
C PRO A 157 -6.15 17.28 -20.25
N PRO A 158 -6.32 16.71 -21.46
CA PRO A 158 -5.57 15.54 -21.92
C PRO A 158 -4.04 15.69 -21.84
N MET A 159 -3.51 16.87 -22.15
CA MET A 159 -2.07 17.15 -22.11
C MET A 159 -1.51 17.04 -20.68
N ARG A 160 -2.24 17.50 -19.68
CA ARG A 160 -1.82 17.41 -18.27
C ARG A 160 -1.88 15.95 -17.78
N ARG A 161 -2.95 15.23 -18.13
CA ARG A 161 -3.06 13.78 -17.85
C ARG A 161 -1.91 12.97 -18.48
N ALA A 162 -1.55 13.27 -19.72
CA ALA A 162 -0.42 12.64 -20.41
C ALA A 162 0.90 12.89 -19.65
N ARG A 163 1.15 14.14 -19.24
CA ARG A 163 2.37 14.52 -18.52
C ARG A 163 2.56 13.74 -17.21
N HIS A 164 1.49 13.43 -16.49
CA HIS A 164 1.55 12.64 -15.24
C HIS A 164 1.77 11.15 -15.46
N ARG A 165 1.48 10.62 -16.63
CA ARG A 165 1.61 9.19 -16.98
C ARG A 165 2.91 8.87 -17.73
N LEU A 166 3.42 9.80 -18.52
CA LEU A 166 4.59 9.62 -19.39
C LEU A 166 5.86 9.18 -18.67
N PRO A 167 6.24 9.69 -17.50
CA PRO A 167 7.53 9.35 -16.89
C PRO A 167 7.76 7.85 -16.75
N TRP A 168 6.82 7.14 -16.14
CA TRP A 168 6.91 5.70 -15.97
C TRP A 168 6.73 4.92 -17.28
N LEU A 169 5.94 5.42 -18.22
CA LEU A 169 5.80 4.81 -19.54
C LEU A 169 7.10 4.92 -20.36
N ILE A 170 7.87 5.98 -20.22
CA ILE A 170 9.19 6.10 -20.84
C ILE A 170 10.18 5.09 -20.24
N VAL A 171 10.16 4.92 -18.92
CA VAL A 171 10.96 3.87 -18.26
C VAL A 171 10.51 2.49 -18.76
N GLY A 172 9.19 2.26 -18.88
CA GLY A 172 8.60 1.04 -19.43
C GLY A 172 9.03 0.77 -20.87
N LEU A 173 9.12 1.83 -21.71
CA LEU A 173 9.64 1.70 -23.07
C LEU A 173 11.10 1.18 -23.07
N GLY A 174 11.94 1.69 -22.17
CA GLY A 174 13.30 1.16 -22.01
C GLY A 174 13.30 -0.32 -21.62
N GLY A 175 12.43 -0.73 -20.70
CA GLY A 175 12.24 -2.13 -20.30
C GLY A 175 11.77 -3.02 -21.46
N SER A 176 10.82 -2.53 -22.27
CA SER A 176 10.34 -3.28 -23.44
C SER A 176 11.42 -3.47 -24.51
N MET A 177 12.33 -2.49 -24.66
CA MET A 177 13.50 -2.66 -25.52
C MET A 177 14.44 -3.75 -25.00
N LEU A 178 14.65 -3.84 -23.69
CA LEU A 178 15.43 -4.91 -23.08
C LEU A 178 14.77 -6.28 -23.30
N ALA A 179 13.47 -6.38 -23.09
CA ALA A 179 12.70 -7.60 -23.38
C ALA A 179 12.81 -8.01 -24.85
N THR A 180 12.69 -7.06 -25.78
CA THR A 180 12.89 -7.29 -27.22
C THR A 180 14.30 -7.80 -27.53
N PHE A 181 15.33 -7.25 -26.88
CA PHE A 181 16.70 -7.72 -27.04
C PHE A 181 16.88 -9.18 -26.55
N VAL A 182 16.23 -9.56 -25.44
CA VAL A 182 16.23 -10.95 -24.98
C VAL A 182 15.61 -11.87 -26.04
N VAL A 183 14.45 -11.52 -26.59
CA VAL A 183 13.79 -12.31 -27.65
C VAL A 183 14.66 -12.42 -28.90
N ALA A 184 15.30 -11.34 -29.34
CA ALA A 184 16.18 -11.29 -30.49
C ALA A 184 17.39 -12.23 -30.36
N ARG A 185 17.86 -12.51 -29.14
CA ARG A 185 18.94 -13.50 -28.92
C ARG A 185 18.54 -14.94 -29.28
N PHE A 186 17.26 -15.19 -29.36
CA PHE A 186 16.71 -16.52 -29.73
C PHE A 186 16.10 -16.54 -31.12
N GLU A 187 16.47 -15.59 -32.00
CA GLU A 187 15.96 -15.49 -33.38
C GLU A 187 16.13 -16.81 -34.18
N SER A 188 17.31 -17.46 -34.09
CA SER A 188 17.56 -18.73 -34.78
C SER A 188 16.65 -19.87 -34.29
N ALA A 189 16.38 -19.94 -32.99
CA ALA A 189 15.46 -20.92 -32.43
C ALA A 189 14.01 -20.64 -32.86
N LEU A 190 13.61 -19.38 -32.89
CA LEU A 190 12.29 -18.95 -33.33
C LEU A 190 12.08 -19.17 -34.82
N ALA A 191 13.11 -18.93 -35.63
CA ALA A 191 13.08 -19.22 -37.06
C ALA A 191 12.99 -20.73 -37.34
N ALA A 192 13.73 -21.55 -36.58
CA ALA A 192 13.65 -23.00 -36.68
C ALA A 192 12.31 -23.57 -36.21
N LYS A 193 11.69 -22.95 -35.22
CA LYS A 193 10.42 -23.39 -34.63
C LYS A 193 9.51 -22.22 -34.29
N PRO A 194 8.73 -21.67 -35.26
CA PRO A 194 7.88 -20.50 -35.05
C PRO A 194 6.83 -20.67 -33.96
N ALA A 195 6.41 -21.91 -33.65
CA ALA A 195 5.47 -22.21 -32.57
C ALA A 195 5.95 -21.68 -31.21
N LEU A 196 7.25 -21.54 -30.98
CA LEU A 196 7.80 -20.96 -29.74
C LEU A 196 7.36 -19.53 -29.55
N ALA A 197 7.22 -18.72 -30.59
CA ALA A 197 6.80 -17.34 -30.51
C ALA A 197 5.35 -17.18 -30.02
N PHE A 198 4.49 -18.16 -30.29
CA PHE A 198 3.06 -18.08 -29.97
C PHE A 198 2.78 -18.08 -28.47
N PHE A 199 3.68 -18.64 -27.66
CA PHE A 199 3.51 -18.72 -26.20
C PHE A 199 4.07 -17.54 -25.44
N VAL A 200 4.93 -16.73 -26.06
CA VAL A 200 5.56 -15.56 -25.41
C VAL A 200 4.52 -14.59 -24.85
N PRO A 201 3.50 -14.13 -25.61
CA PRO A 201 2.53 -13.17 -25.08
C PRO A 201 1.72 -13.73 -23.91
N GLY A 202 1.29 -14.99 -24.02
CA GLY A 202 0.48 -15.64 -22.97
C GLY A 202 1.26 -15.85 -21.66
N LEU A 203 2.53 -16.24 -21.78
CA LEU A 203 3.40 -16.46 -20.62
C LEU A 203 3.69 -15.15 -19.89
N VAL A 204 4.07 -14.11 -20.63
CA VAL A 204 4.35 -12.78 -20.07
C VAL A 204 3.10 -12.20 -19.42
N TYR A 205 1.95 -12.26 -20.09
CA TYR A 205 0.67 -11.79 -19.56
C TYR A 205 0.29 -12.48 -18.23
N LEU A 206 0.42 -13.80 -18.16
CA LEU A 206 0.05 -14.52 -16.93
C LEU A 206 1.03 -14.25 -15.79
N ALA A 207 2.32 -14.14 -16.08
CA ALA A 207 3.31 -13.77 -15.08
C ALA A 207 3.05 -12.36 -14.52
N ASP A 208 2.82 -11.37 -15.39
CA ASP A 208 2.51 -10.00 -15.00
C ASP A 208 1.22 -9.93 -14.18
N ALA A 209 0.16 -10.64 -14.59
CA ALA A 209 -1.09 -10.70 -13.84
C ALA A 209 -0.91 -11.26 -12.41
N ILE A 210 -0.11 -12.32 -12.24
CA ILE A 210 0.18 -12.90 -10.93
C ILE A 210 1.00 -11.94 -10.07
N GLY A 211 2.03 -11.34 -10.66
CA GLY A 211 2.87 -10.37 -9.98
C GLY A 211 2.10 -9.14 -9.51
N THR A 212 1.23 -8.60 -10.36
CA THR A 212 0.35 -7.47 -10.01
C THR A 212 -0.60 -7.81 -8.87
N GLN A 213 -1.13 -9.05 -8.80
CA GLN A 213 -1.95 -9.49 -7.67
C GLN A 213 -1.15 -9.53 -6.37
N SER A 214 0.06 -10.09 -6.39
CA SER A 214 0.95 -10.13 -5.22
C SER A 214 1.39 -8.73 -4.79
N GLU A 215 1.67 -7.84 -5.74
CA GLU A 215 2.04 -6.46 -5.48
C GLU A 215 0.91 -5.67 -4.82
N ALA A 216 -0.32 -5.78 -5.32
CA ALA A 216 -1.48 -5.11 -4.74
C ALA A 216 -1.72 -5.52 -3.27
N ILE A 217 -1.48 -6.80 -2.96
CA ILE A 217 -1.54 -7.30 -1.58
C ILE A 217 -0.37 -6.78 -0.76
N ALA A 218 0.85 -6.76 -1.33
CA ALA A 218 2.07 -6.38 -0.65
C ALA A 218 2.06 -4.90 -0.24
N VAL A 219 1.66 -4.00 -1.12
CA VAL A 219 1.60 -2.55 -0.85
C VAL A 219 0.74 -2.26 0.38
N ARG A 220 -0.43 -2.90 0.48
CA ARG A 220 -1.32 -2.75 1.64
C ARG A 220 -0.88 -3.58 2.85
N GLY A 221 -0.37 -4.78 2.61
CA GLY A 221 0.05 -5.69 3.68
C GLY A 221 1.29 -5.18 4.44
N LEU A 222 2.24 -4.55 3.76
CA LEU A 222 3.47 -4.06 4.37
C LEU A 222 3.23 -2.88 5.32
N SER A 223 2.27 -2.02 5.05
CA SER A 223 1.93 -0.90 5.92
C SER A 223 1.16 -1.33 7.18
N LEU A 224 0.51 -2.49 7.17
CA LEU A 224 -0.39 -2.94 8.24
C LEU A 224 0.15 -4.14 9.03
N SER A 225 1.16 -4.88 8.52
CA SER A 225 1.58 -6.14 9.13
C SER A 225 2.93 -6.05 9.82
N HIS A 226 3.03 -6.70 10.99
CA HIS A 226 4.27 -6.91 11.75
C HIS A 226 4.85 -8.31 11.54
N VAL A 227 4.43 -9.01 10.47
CA VAL A 227 4.87 -10.37 10.18
C VAL A 227 6.31 -10.37 9.66
N GLY A 228 7.12 -11.30 10.13
CA GLY A 228 8.53 -11.42 9.67
C GLY A 228 8.62 -11.69 8.17
N MET A 229 9.44 -10.93 7.46
CA MET A 229 9.58 -10.94 6.00
C MET A 229 9.88 -12.33 5.42
N ALA A 230 10.71 -13.14 6.07
CA ALA A 230 11.02 -14.50 5.60
C ALA A 230 9.75 -15.38 5.48
N ARG A 231 8.78 -15.19 6.37
CA ARG A 231 7.50 -15.91 6.32
C ARG A 231 6.64 -15.41 5.17
N LEU A 232 6.62 -14.11 4.93
CA LEU A 232 5.89 -13.50 3.81
C LEU A 232 6.44 -13.97 2.47
N PHE A 233 7.76 -13.91 2.25
CA PHE A 233 8.39 -14.40 1.03
C PHE A 233 8.18 -15.91 0.83
N GLY A 234 8.29 -16.71 1.89
CA GLY A 234 8.01 -18.14 1.81
C GLY A 234 6.53 -18.45 1.51
N GLY A 235 5.60 -17.59 1.98
CA GLY A 235 4.19 -17.64 1.64
C GLY A 235 3.95 -17.35 0.18
N GLU A 236 4.45 -16.22 -0.33
CA GLU A 236 4.29 -15.80 -1.72
C GLU A 236 4.91 -16.79 -2.71
N LEU A 237 6.09 -17.31 -2.42
CA LEU A 237 6.71 -18.35 -3.26
C LEU A 237 5.82 -19.60 -3.37
N ARG A 238 5.25 -20.07 -2.26
CA ARG A 238 4.32 -21.22 -2.26
C ARG A 238 3.04 -20.90 -3.02
N THR A 239 2.49 -19.71 -2.84
CA THR A 239 1.29 -19.25 -3.56
C THR A 239 1.56 -19.20 -5.06
N GLY A 240 2.66 -18.57 -5.49
CA GLY A 240 3.05 -18.50 -6.90
C GLY A 240 3.30 -19.88 -7.51
N LEU A 241 3.95 -20.80 -6.79
CA LEU A 241 4.13 -22.18 -7.21
C LEU A 241 2.80 -22.92 -7.36
N LEU A 242 1.88 -22.77 -6.40
CA LEU A 242 0.56 -23.40 -6.49
C LEU A 242 -0.24 -22.89 -7.67
N ILE A 243 -0.29 -21.57 -7.87
CA ILE A 243 -0.95 -20.96 -9.03
C ILE A 243 -0.30 -21.46 -10.31
N GLY A 244 1.03 -21.38 -10.40
CA GLY A 244 1.80 -21.85 -11.56
C GLY A 244 1.59 -23.31 -11.87
N MET A 245 1.53 -24.19 -10.88
CA MET A 245 1.24 -25.62 -11.08
C MET A 245 -0.18 -25.87 -11.61
N VAL A 246 -1.18 -25.16 -11.09
CA VAL A 246 -2.56 -25.25 -11.59
C VAL A 246 -2.63 -24.81 -13.05
N LEU A 247 -2.03 -23.67 -13.37
CA LEU A 247 -2.00 -23.15 -14.74
C LEU A 247 -1.22 -24.08 -15.67
N ALA A 248 -0.10 -24.63 -15.22
CA ALA A 248 0.69 -25.61 -15.97
C ALA A 248 -0.10 -26.89 -16.25
N LEU A 249 -0.83 -27.41 -15.25
CA LEU A 249 -1.68 -28.59 -15.40
C LEU A 249 -2.80 -28.39 -16.43
N LEU A 250 -3.37 -27.19 -16.48
CA LEU A 250 -4.39 -26.83 -17.48
C LEU A 250 -3.79 -26.58 -18.85
N ALA A 251 -2.65 -25.88 -18.92
CA ALA A 251 -2.00 -25.53 -20.18
C ALA A 251 -1.36 -26.74 -20.87
N PHE A 252 -0.81 -27.70 -20.11
CA PHE A 252 -0.12 -28.86 -20.68
C PHE A 252 -0.94 -29.64 -21.74
N PRO A 253 -2.15 -30.13 -21.40
CA PRO A 253 -2.95 -30.86 -22.40
C PRO A 253 -3.39 -29.95 -23.56
N MET A 254 -3.65 -28.67 -23.31
CA MET A 254 -4.04 -27.70 -24.34
C MET A 254 -2.92 -27.54 -25.38
N VAL A 255 -1.68 -27.32 -24.92
CA VAL A 255 -0.52 -27.16 -25.80
C VAL A 255 -0.21 -28.48 -26.53
N TRP A 256 -0.24 -29.60 -25.82
CA TRP A 256 0.02 -30.91 -26.42
C TRP A 256 -1.00 -31.28 -27.49
N LEU A 257 -2.28 -31.09 -27.21
CA LEU A 257 -3.35 -31.39 -28.20
C LEU A 257 -3.30 -30.44 -29.40
N ALA A 258 -2.97 -29.16 -29.19
CA ALA A 258 -2.93 -28.18 -30.26
C ALA A 258 -1.72 -28.34 -31.20
N PHE A 259 -0.55 -28.75 -30.69
CA PHE A 259 0.71 -28.77 -31.42
C PHE A 259 1.28 -30.20 -31.63
N GLY A 260 0.75 -31.21 -30.92
CA GLY A 260 1.21 -32.59 -31.02
C GLY A 260 2.61 -32.86 -30.45
N GLU A 261 3.23 -31.88 -29.78
CA GLU A 261 4.61 -31.92 -29.32
C GLU A 261 4.74 -31.93 -27.80
N LEU A 262 5.11 -33.09 -27.25
CA LEU A 262 5.26 -33.26 -25.79
C LEU A 262 6.35 -32.36 -25.21
N ARG A 263 7.50 -32.21 -25.90
CA ARG A 263 8.61 -31.36 -25.44
C ARG A 263 8.22 -29.90 -25.40
N LEU A 264 7.48 -29.41 -26.39
CA LEU A 264 6.97 -28.03 -26.40
C LEU A 264 6.00 -27.81 -25.27
N ALA A 265 5.03 -28.71 -25.05
CA ALA A 265 4.10 -28.64 -23.96
C ALA A 265 4.82 -28.60 -22.60
N ALA A 266 5.81 -29.48 -22.40
CA ALA A 266 6.61 -29.52 -21.18
C ALA A 266 7.40 -28.20 -20.95
N ALA A 267 8.06 -27.66 -21.97
CA ALA A 267 8.82 -26.44 -21.88
C ALA A 267 7.94 -25.24 -21.51
N VAL A 268 6.80 -25.09 -22.19
CA VAL A 268 5.84 -24.00 -21.92
C VAL A 268 5.30 -24.08 -20.49
N THR A 269 4.91 -25.26 -20.02
CA THR A 269 4.29 -25.41 -18.71
C THR A 269 5.29 -25.28 -17.55
N ILE A 270 6.51 -25.77 -17.72
CA ILE A 270 7.59 -25.57 -16.74
C ILE A 270 7.96 -24.09 -16.67
N ALA A 271 8.07 -23.41 -17.81
CA ALA A 271 8.32 -21.98 -17.85
C ALA A 271 7.20 -21.19 -17.16
N LEU A 272 5.94 -21.56 -17.42
CA LEU A 272 4.78 -20.92 -16.81
C LEU A 272 4.80 -21.07 -15.27
N ALA A 273 5.08 -22.27 -14.75
CA ALA A 273 5.19 -22.51 -13.33
C ALA A 273 6.33 -21.70 -12.68
N GLY A 274 7.51 -21.68 -13.34
CA GLY A 274 8.67 -20.92 -12.87
C GLY A 274 8.44 -19.41 -12.91
N ALA A 275 7.88 -18.89 -14.00
CA ALA A 275 7.56 -17.48 -14.16
C ALA A 275 6.50 -17.03 -13.13
N SER A 276 5.48 -17.85 -12.88
CA SER A 276 4.45 -17.57 -11.86
C SER A 276 5.03 -17.47 -10.44
N ALA A 277 5.91 -18.40 -10.07
CA ALA A 277 6.57 -18.40 -8.78
C ALA A 277 7.47 -17.16 -8.60
N LEU A 278 8.22 -16.80 -9.63
CA LEU A 278 9.09 -15.63 -9.63
C LEU A 278 8.28 -14.33 -9.55
N ALA A 279 7.22 -14.22 -10.36
CA ALA A 279 6.37 -13.04 -10.42
C ALA A 279 5.72 -12.74 -9.06
N SER A 280 5.20 -13.78 -8.38
CA SER A 280 4.63 -13.65 -7.04
C SER A 280 5.65 -13.11 -6.01
N VAL A 281 6.87 -13.63 -6.04
CA VAL A 281 7.95 -13.15 -5.16
C VAL A 281 8.37 -11.71 -5.50
N LEU A 282 8.46 -11.35 -6.77
CA LEU A 282 8.81 -9.99 -7.21
C LEU A 282 7.73 -8.97 -6.82
N GLY A 283 6.46 -9.35 -6.91
CA GLY A 283 5.34 -8.52 -6.48
C GLY A 283 5.42 -8.13 -5.00
N LEU A 284 5.99 -8.97 -4.14
CA LEU A 284 6.27 -8.63 -2.74
C LEU A 284 7.62 -7.92 -2.56
N LEU A 285 8.65 -8.36 -3.30
CA LEU A 285 10.03 -7.90 -3.13
C LEU A 285 10.18 -6.41 -3.44
N LEU A 286 9.62 -5.95 -4.55
CA LEU A 286 9.80 -4.57 -5.02
C LEU A 286 9.18 -3.54 -4.08
N PRO A 287 7.91 -3.66 -3.65
CA PRO A 287 7.34 -2.78 -2.62
C PRO A 287 8.14 -2.80 -1.32
N TRP A 288 8.61 -3.98 -0.89
CA TRP A 288 9.42 -4.09 0.31
C TRP A 288 10.78 -3.38 0.20
N VAL A 289 11.46 -3.52 -0.94
CA VAL A 289 12.73 -2.82 -1.19
C VAL A 289 12.51 -1.30 -1.14
N LEU A 290 11.47 -0.78 -1.79
CA LEU A 290 11.13 0.63 -1.76
C LEU A 290 10.87 1.11 -0.32
N ALA A 291 10.07 0.38 0.45
CA ALA A 291 9.80 0.68 1.86
C ALA A 291 11.09 0.70 2.70
N ARG A 292 12.01 -0.25 2.47
CA ARG A 292 13.28 -0.31 3.19
C ARG A 292 14.20 0.87 2.91
N PHE A 293 14.13 1.45 1.73
CA PHE A 293 14.87 2.67 1.38
C PHE A 293 14.14 3.96 1.79
N GLY A 294 13.05 3.86 2.55
CA GLY A 294 12.28 5.01 3.02
C GLY A 294 11.43 5.67 1.94
N SER A 295 11.24 4.98 0.81
CA SER A 295 10.30 5.37 -0.22
C SER A 295 8.94 4.72 0.04
N ASP A 296 7.87 5.32 -0.49
CA ASP A 296 6.55 4.71 -0.45
C ASP A 296 6.54 3.41 -1.26
N PRO A 297 6.06 2.28 -0.68
CA PRO A 297 6.02 1.00 -1.39
C PRO A 297 5.18 1.01 -2.67
N ALA A 298 4.18 1.90 -2.79
CA ALA A 298 3.38 2.06 -4.00
C ALA A 298 4.09 2.87 -5.11
N TYR A 299 5.16 3.61 -4.79
CA TYR A 299 5.77 4.58 -5.71
C TYR A 299 6.50 3.91 -6.88
N GLY A 300 5.78 3.72 -7.98
CA GLY A 300 6.33 3.16 -9.23
C GLY A 300 6.64 1.66 -9.15
N SER A 301 6.19 0.96 -8.10
CA SER A 301 6.39 -0.46 -7.96
C SER A 301 5.74 -1.22 -9.13
N GLY A 302 4.53 -0.85 -9.58
CA GLY A 302 3.84 -1.48 -10.69
C GLY A 302 4.66 -1.47 -11.98
N PRO A 303 4.96 -0.32 -12.58
CA PRO A 303 5.75 -0.27 -13.81
C PRO A 303 7.14 -0.91 -13.69
N LEU A 304 7.79 -0.80 -12.51
CA LEU A 304 9.08 -1.43 -12.28
C LEU A 304 8.96 -2.94 -12.19
N ALA A 305 7.92 -3.43 -11.50
CA ALA A 305 7.64 -4.86 -11.38
C ALA A 305 7.38 -5.47 -12.76
N THR A 306 6.51 -4.87 -13.58
CA THR A 306 6.22 -5.31 -14.94
C THR A 306 7.49 -5.43 -15.78
N ILE A 307 8.37 -4.41 -15.80
CA ILE A 307 9.63 -4.45 -16.54
C ILE A 307 10.49 -5.64 -16.12
N VAL A 308 10.69 -5.82 -14.82
CA VAL A 308 11.54 -6.89 -14.29
C VAL A 308 10.92 -8.25 -14.55
N GLN A 309 9.61 -8.39 -14.37
CA GLN A 309 8.88 -9.62 -14.58
C GLN A 309 8.89 -10.04 -16.04
N ASP A 310 8.67 -9.13 -16.97
CA ASP A 310 8.68 -9.40 -18.41
C ASP A 310 10.04 -9.99 -18.85
N VAL A 311 11.12 -9.30 -18.48
CA VAL A 311 12.47 -9.75 -18.85
C VAL A 311 12.79 -11.12 -18.24
N LEU A 312 12.50 -11.31 -16.95
CA LEU A 312 12.82 -12.56 -16.26
C LEU A 312 11.93 -13.73 -16.71
N SER A 313 10.65 -13.47 -17.00
CA SER A 313 9.73 -14.47 -17.55
C SER A 313 10.19 -14.97 -18.91
N LEU A 314 10.66 -14.06 -19.78
CA LEU A 314 11.25 -14.41 -21.07
C LEU A 314 12.52 -15.23 -20.91
N LEU A 315 13.41 -14.87 -19.99
CA LEU A 315 14.62 -15.63 -19.70
C LEU A 315 14.30 -17.05 -19.21
N ILE A 316 13.32 -17.21 -18.31
CA ILE A 316 12.85 -18.52 -17.84
C ILE A 316 12.29 -19.32 -19.00
N TYR A 317 11.46 -18.69 -19.84
CA TYR A 317 10.87 -19.34 -21.00
C TYR A 317 11.92 -19.89 -21.96
N PHE A 318 12.84 -19.04 -22.40
CA PHE A 318 13.87 -19.45 -23.34
C PHE A 318 14.90 -20.41 -22.73
N ALA A 319 15.16 -20.33 -21.43
CA ALA A 319 15.96 -21.34 -20.73
C ALA A 319 15.28 -22.71 -20.76
N ALA A 320 13.98 -22.78 -20.44
CA ALA A 320 13.22 -24.04 -20.52
C ALA A 320 13.16 -24.58 -21.95
N VAL A 321 12.95 -23.72 -22.95
CA VAL A 321 12.97 -24.08 -24.36
C VAL A 321 14.34 -24.64 -24.80
N SER A 322 15.42 -23.96 -24.38
CA SER A 322 16.79 -24.39 -24.75
C SER A 322 17.17 -25.76 -24.18
N VAL A 323 16.66 -26.08 -22.98
CA VAL A 323 16.97 -27.38 -22.34
C VAL A 323 16.08 -28.51 -22.82
N ILE A 324 14.80 -28.22 -23.12
CA ILE A 324 13.81 -29.29 -23.36
C ILE A 324 13.50 -29.49 -24.85
N VAL A 325 13.54 -28.42 -25.64
CA VAL A 325 13.08 -28.42 -27.03
C VAL A 325 14.23 -28.43 -28.03
N LEU A 326 15.27 -27.64 -27.76
CA LEU A 326 16.47 -27.51 -28.58
C LEU A 326 17.51 -28.56 -28.23
#